data_db570ac96ef3ea6563a66911db9fb766
#
_entry.id   db570ac96ef3ea6563a66911db9fb766
#
_cell.length_a   1.000
_cell.length_b   1.000
_cell.length_c   1.000
_cell.angle_alpha   90.00
_cell.angle_beta   90.00
_cell.angle_gamma   90.00
#
_symmetry.space_group_name_H-M   'P 1'
#
loop_
_entity.id
_entity.type
_entity.pdbx_description
1 polymer ?
#
loop_
_entity_poly.entity_id
_entity_poly.type
_entity_poly.pdbx_seq_one_letter_code
_entity_poly.pdbx_strand_id
1 'polypeptide(L)'
;MAIVIKDKPKNDKEVKSTAEPFKFSSLFNRNLILAYIIIFCSIYGFFMIITWLPYYLETARGLTGGNIAFVASLVPWAAIPGSLFFSWLSDKLGRRKPVLLMMLPFGILSTAAIVYFDSLPILYMTLIVYGIVGKISVNPVLIAVVANNAPKQSLSTAFGFYNFVGMLGSILAPYITGWLTDATGSMNIGFYFAAALLVIALIATYLIDESNLPSVDKAAKNH
;
A
#
# COMPACT_ATOMS: atom_id res chain seq x y z
N MET A 1 12.02 -33.18 -17.16
CA MET A 1 10.67 -33.18 -17.73
C MET A 1 10.33 -31.74 -18.13
N ALA A 2 10.51 -31.37 -19.39
CA ALA A 2 10.26 -29.99 -19.85
C ALA A 2 8.77 -29.84 -20.18
N ILE A 3 8.08 -28.98 -19.49
CA ILE A 3 6.68 -28.63 -19.79
C ILE A 3 6.74 -27.67 -20.98
N VAL A 4 6.45 -28.15 -22.16
CA VAL A 4 6.26 -27.31 -23.36
C VAL A 4 4.90 -26.66 -23.25
N ILE A 5 4.89 -25.37 -22.91
CA ILE A 5 3.69 -24.54 -22.99
C ILE A 5 3.41 -24.34 -24.48
N LYS A 6 2.39 -25.01 -24.97
CA LYS A 6 1.93 -24.90 -26.36
C LYS A 6 1.05 -23.66 -26.44
N ASP A 7 1.59 -22.57 -26.97
CA ASP A 7 0.80 -21.38 -27.29
C ASP A 7 -0.30 -21.75 -28.27
N LYS A 8 -1.56 -21.41 -27.93
CA LYS A 8 -2.66 -21.55 -28.88
C LYS A 8 -2.38 -20.66 -30.10
N PRO A 9 -2.54 -21.17 -31.34
CA PRO A 9 -2.37 -20.34 -32.53
C PRO A 9 -3.35 -19.18 -32.46
N LYS A 10 -2.79 -17.97 -32.53
CA LYS A 10 -3.54 -16.71 -32.61
C LYS A 10 -4.34 -16.78 -33.90
N ASN A 11 -5.65 -16.83 -33.81
CA ASN A 11 -6.54 -16.75 -34.95
C ASN A 11 -6.43 -15.28 -35.45
N ASP A 12 -5.66 -15.07 -36.52
CA ASP A 12 -5.45 -13.81 -37.21
C ASP A 12 -6.72 -13.36 -37.95
N LYS A 13 -7.83 -13.31 -37.25
CA LYS A 13 -8.89 -12.37 -37.63
C LYS A 13 -8.46 -11.02 -37.11
N GLU A 14 -7.97 -10.18 -38.03
CA GLU A 14 -7.77 -8.75 -37.83
C GLU A 14 -9.03 -8.18 -37.16
N VAL A 15 -9.04 -8.17 -35.83
CA VAL A 15 -9.87 -7.24 -35.09
C VAL A 15 -9.18 -5.90 -35.34
N LYS A 16 -9.63 -5.17 -36.37
CA LYS A 16 -9.38 -3.74 -36.49
C LYS A 16 -9.87 -3.15 -35.18
N SER A 17 -8.99 -3.12 -34.20
CA SER A 17 -9.17 -2.38 -32.98
C SER A 17 -9.18 -0.91 -33.41
N THR A 18 -10.37 -0.33 -33.47
CA THR A 18 -10.57 1.11 -33.39
C THR A 18 -10.16 1.55 -31.98
N ALA A 19 -8.89 1.30 -31.65
CA ALA A 19 -8.30 1.78 -30.42
C ALA A 19 -8.19 3.29 -30.56
N GLU A 20 -9.06 4.03 -29.86
CA GLU A 20 -8.85 5.45 -29.70
C GLU A 20 -7.41 5.71 -29.23
N PRO A 21 -6.74 6.75 -29.78
CA PRO A 21 -5.35 7.02 -29.42
C PRO A 21 -5.25 7.22 -27.91
N PHE A 22 -4.27 6.55 -27.31
CA PHE A 22 -3.98 6.65 -25.89
C PHE A 22 -3.79 8.12 -25.50
N LYS A 23 -4.65 8.65 -24.65
CA LYS A 23 -4.52 9.98 -24.08
C LYS A 23 -3.83 9.87 -22.70
N PHE A 24 -2.61 10.36 -22.58
CA PHE A 24 -1.86 10.37 -21.32
C PHE A 24 -2.64 11.05 -20.18
N SER A 25 -3.49 12.03 -20.48
CA SER A 25 -4.38 12.69 -19.52
C SER A 25 -5.39 11.73 -18.86
N SER A 26 -5.70 10.59 -19.47
CA SER A 26 -6.62 9.60 -18.89
C SER A 26 -6.05 8.89 -17.65
N LEU A 27 -4.73 8.97 -17.44
CA LEU A 27 -4.05 8.45 -16.25
C LEU A 27 -4.17 9.38 -15.03
N PHE A 28 -4.68 10.60 -15.22
CA PHE A 28 -4.78 11.63 -14.19
C PHE A 28 -6.22 11.95 -13.81
N ASN A 29 -7.12 10.97 -13.91
CA ASN A 29 -8.45 11.15 -13.31
C ASN A 29 -8.34 11.22 -11.78
N ARG A 30 -9.34 11.86 -11.14
CA ARG A 30 -9.34 12.13 -9.70
C ARG A 30 -9.02 10.90 -8.85
N ASN A 31 -9.68 9.77 -9.12
CA ASN A 31 -9.50 8.55 -8.33
C ASN A 31 -8.11 7.92 -8.50
N LEU A 32 -7.53 8.00 -9.71
CA LEU A 32 -6.16 7.54 -9.95
C LEU A 32 -5.13 8.41 -9.23
N ILE A 33 -5.28 9.74 -9.28
CA ILE A 33 -4.39 10.65 -8.54
C ILE A 33 -4.45 10.34 -7.04
N LEU A 34 -5.66 10.16 -6.49
CA LEU A 34 -5.83 9.80 -5.09
C LEU A 34 -5.18 8.44 -4.76
N ALA A 35 -5.33 7.44 -5.63
CA ALA A 35 -4.66 6.15 -5.46
C ALA A 35 -3.13 6.27 -5.51
N TYR A 36 -2.57 7.16 -6.34
CA TYR A 36 -1.13 7.43 -6.40
C TYR A 36 -0.63 8.11 -5.11
N ILE A 37 -1.39 9.03 -4.55
CA ILE A 37 -1.06 9.64 -3.25
C ILE A 37 -1.07 8.58 -2.14
N ILE A 38 -2.09 7.74 -2.11
CA ILE A 38 -2.23 6.71 -1.07
C ILE A 38 -1.07 5.70 -1.15
N ILE A 39 -0.71 5.24 -2.36
CA ILE A 39 0.40 4.27 -2.49
C ILE A 39 1.74 4.90 -2.12
N PHE A 40 2.00 6.15 -2.52
CA PHE A 40 3.21 6.88 -2.13
C PHE A 40 3.35 6.94 -0.61
N CYS A 41 2.32 7.42 0.09
CA CYS A 41 2.33 7.55 1.55
C CYS A 41 2.46 6.18 2.25
N SER A 42 1.76 5.15 1.73
CA SER A 42 1.80 3.80 2.30
C SER A 42 3.16 3.14 2.10
N ILE A 43 3.78 3.29 0.94
CA ILE A 43 5.12 2.77 0.65
C ILE A 43 6.18 3.53 1.45
N TYR A 44 6.06 4.86 1.56
CA TYR A 44 6.95 5.66 2.40
C TYR A 44 6.96 5.12 3.84
N GLY A 45 5.79 4.99 4.47
CA GLY A 45 5.69 4.49 5.85
C GLY A 45 6.28 3.08 6.02
N PHE A 46 6.03 2.20 5.06
CA PHE A 46 6.55 0.83 5.09
C PHE A 46 8.09 0.79 4.97
N PHE A 47 8.66 1.49 4.00
CA PHE A 47 10.12 1.50 3.81
C PHE A 47 10.84 2.26 4.91
N MET A 48 10.22 3.30 5.48
CA MET A 48 10.74 3.96 6.67
C MET A 48 10.85 2.96 7.83
N ILE A 49 9.78 2.21 8.13
CA ILE A 49 9.80 1.22 9.20
C ILE A 49 10.84 0.14 8.93
N ILE A 50 10.84 -0.49 7.74
CA ILE A 50 11.77 -1.58 7.44
C ILE A 50 13.23 -1.13 7.52
N THR A 51 13.53 0.09 7.05
CA THR A 51 14.91 0.59 7.01
C THR A 51 15.41 1.02 8.39
N TRP A 52 14.57 1.74 9.14
CA TRP A 52 15.02 2.38 10.37
C TRP A 52 14.64 1.63 11.65
N LEU A 53 13.68 0.70 11.59
CA LEU A 53 13.27 -0.08 12.76
C LEU A 53 14.43 -0.84 13.41
N PRO A 54 15.31 -1.57 12.66
CA PRO A 54 16.43 -2.26 13.30
C PRO A 54 17.35 -1.33 14.10
N TYR A 55 17.72 -0.20 13.52
CA TYR A 55 18.53 0.81 14.20
C TYR A 55 17.82 1.43 15.40
N TYR A 56 16.51 1.71 15.29
CA TYR A 56 15.70 2.17 16.42
C TYR A 56 15.63 1.15 17.56
N LEU A 57 15.46 -0.12 17.23
CA LEU A 57 15.43 -1.21 18.23
C LEU A 57 16.77 -1.34 18.97
N GLU A 58 17.88 -1.16 18.28
CA GLU A 58 19.21 -1.19 18.87
C GLU A 58 19.48 0.03 19.76
N THR A 59 19.30 1.22 19.22
CA THR A 59 19.71 2.47 19.89
C THR A 59 18.72 2.95 20.95
N ALA A 60 17.42 2.85 20.69
CA ALA A 60 16.39 3.37 21.58
C ALA A 60 15.81 2.30 22.53
N ARG A 61 15.88 1.00 22.15
CA ARG A 61 15.30 -0.10 22.94
C ARG A 61 16.34 -1.05 23.52
N GLY A 62 17.61 -0.90 23.18
CA GLY A 62 18.71 -1.74 23.68
C GLY A 62 18.64 -3.20 23.25
N LEU A 63 17.88 -3.51 22.19
CA LEU A 63 17.81 -4.87 21.65
C LEU A 63 19.05 -5.17 20.82
N THR A 64 19.45 -6.45 20.76
CA THR A 64 20.65 -6.88 20.03
C THR A 64 20.40 -8.15 19.23
N GLY A 65 21.18 -8.33 18.16
CA GLY A 65 21.30 -9.58 17.43
C GLY A 65 19.97 -10.16 16.95
N GLY A 66 19.73 -11.43 17.29
CA GLY A 66 18.54 -12.17 16.85
C GLY A 66 17.20 -11.58 17.31
N ASN A 67 17.19 -10.85 18.44
CA ASN A 67 15.96 -10.18 18.91
C ASN A 67 15.51 -9.08 17.95
N ILE A 68 16.44 -8.31 17.38
CA ILE A 68 16.13 -7.29 16.38
C ILE A 68 15.51 -7.95 15.13
N ALA A 69 16.15 -9.01 14.63
CA ALA A 69 15.68 -9.75 13.46
C ALA A 69 14.28 -10.34 13.68
N PHE A 70 14.05 -10.92 14.86
CA PHE A 70 12.73 -11.45 15.23
C PHE A 70 11.66 -10.36 15.23
N VAL A 71 11.91 -9.25 15.94
CA VAL A 71 10.94 -8.14 16.04
C VAL A 71 10.66 -7.51 14.68
N ALA A 72 11.70 -7.29 13.86
CA ALA A 72 11.52 -6.76 12.50
C ALA A 72 10.72 -7.70 11.60
N SER A 73 10.81 -9.01 11.80
CA SER A 73 10.05 -10.00 11.03
C SER A 73 8.56 -10.05 11.35
N LEU A 74 8.12 -9.49 12.49
CA LEU A 74 6.70 -9.47 12.86
C LEU A 74 5.82 -8.78 11.81
N VAL A 75 6.32 -7.69 11.21
CA VAL A 75 5.59 -6.92 10.20
C VAL A 75 5.26 -7.77 8.95
N PRO A 76 6.24 -8.37 8.23
CA PRO A 76 5.93 -9.18 7.06
C PRO A 76 5.13 -10.45 7.40
N TRP A 77 5.37 -11.10 8.54
CA TRP A 77 4.58 -12.26 8.95
C TRP A 77 3.12 -11.93 9.20
N ALA A 78 2.84 -10.85 9.93
CA ALA A 78 1.49 -10.38 10.18
C ALA A 78 0.78 -9.87 8.91
N ALA A 79 1.54 -9.42 7.92
CA ALA A 79 0.98 -8.94 6.66
C ALA A 79 0.37 -10.06 5.80
N ILE A 80 0.83 -11.31 5.93
CA ILE A 80 0.29 -12.43 5.15
C ILE A 80 -1.22 -12.63 5.43
N PRO A 81 -1.64 -12.92 6.67
CA PRO A 81 -3.07 -13.06 6.97
C PRO A 81 -3.83 -11.75 6.75
N GLY A 82 -3.21 -10.58 7.04
CA GLY A 82 -3.83 -9.28 6.83
C GLY A 82 -4.18 -9.04 5.36
N SER A 83 -3.25 -9.25 4.45
CA SER A 83 -3.48 -9.05 3.01
C SER A 83 -4.54 -9.99 2.44
N LEU A 84 -4.56 -11.25 2.86
CA LEU A 84 -5.59 -12.21 2.45
C LEU A 84 -6.98 -11.80 2.96
N PHE A 85 -7.07 -11.45 4.24
CA PHE A 85 -8.33 -11.04 4.86
C PHE A 85 -8.91 -9.78 4.22
N PHE A 86 -8.10 -8.71 4.08
CA PHE A 86 -8.62 -7.46 3.52
C PHE A 86 -8.87 -7.51 2.02
N SER A 87 -8.14 -8.33 1.26
CA SER A 87 -8.45 -8.60 -0.13
C SER A 87 -9.80 -9.32 -0.25
N TRP A 88 -10.00 -10.38 0.50
CA TRP A 88 -11.28 -11.08 0.54
C TRP A 88 -12.44 -10.18 0.98
N LEU A 89 -12.25 -9.38 2.04
CA LEU A 89 -13.25 -8.44 2.53
C LEU A 89 -13.62 -7.40 1.47
N SER A 90 -12.61 -6.86 0.80
CA SER A 90 -12.75 -5.89 -0.28
C SER A 90 -13.52 -6.45 -1.47
N ASP A 91 -13.26 -7.71 -1.83
CA ASP A 91 -13.97 -8.39 -2.91
C ASP A 91 -15.41 -8.73 -2.51
N LYS A 92 -15.63 -9.17 -1.28
CA LYS A 92 -16.97 -9.47 -0.74
C LYS A 92 -17.86 -8.23 -0.67
N LEU A 93 -17.29 -7.08 -0.28
CA LEU A 93 -18.02 -5.81 -0.23
C LEU A 93 -18.25 -5.19 -1.61
N GLY A 94 -17.44 -5.58 -2.63
CA GLY A 94 -17.45 -4.96 -3.95
C GLY A 94 -17.03 -3.49 -3.95
N ARG A 95 -16.60 -2.96 -2.80
CA ARG A 95 -16.17 -1.58 -2.59
C ARG A 95 -14.81 -1.55 -1.90
N ARG A 96 -13.93 -0.69 -2.37
CA ARG A 96 -12.55 -0.59 -1.91
C ARG A 96 -12.36 0.47 -0.83
N LYS A 97 -13.08 1.58 -0.97
CA LYS A 97 -13.01 2.74 -0.06
C LYS A 97 -13.29 2.38 1.41
N PRO A 98 -14.39 1.67 1.77
CA PRO A 98 -14.67 1.37 3.18
C PRO A 98 -13.57 0.50 3.81
N VAL A 99 -12.95 -0.41 3.06
CA VAL A 99 -11.86 -1.25 3.54
C VAL A 99 -10.61 -0.42 3.82
N LEU A 100 -10.23 0.48 2.90
CA LEU A 100 -9.11 1.41 3.10
C LEU A 100 -9.35 2.35 4.29
N LEU A 101 -10.59 2.87 4.44
CA LEU A 101 -10.97 3.72 5.58
C LEU A 101 -10.92 2.98 6.91
N MET A 102 -11.08 1.67 6.92
CA MET A 102 -10.92 0.84 8.12
C MET A 102 -9.43 0.59 8.41
N MET A 103 -8.61 0.32 7.39
CA MET A 103 -7.21 -0.05 7.57
C MET A 103 -6.32 1.13 7.97
N LEU A 104 -6.45 2.27 7.29
CA LEU A 104 -5.53 3.42 7.45
C LEU A 104 -5.49 4.02 8.86
N PRO A 105 -6.60 4.19 9.60
CA PRO A 105 -6.55 4.67 10.97
C PRO A 105 -5.72 3.79 11.90
N PHE A 106 -5.85 2.46 11.78
CA PHE A 106 -5.02 1.53 12.55
C PHE A 106 -3.55 1.58 12.10
N GLY A 107 -3.28 1.80 10.81
CA GLY A 107 -1.94 2.03 10.29
C GLY A 107 -1.30 3.29 10.88
N ILE A 108 -2.03 4.39 10.98
CA ILE A 108 -1.60 5.65 11.59
C ILE A 108 -1.28 5.45 13.07
N LEU A 109 -2.25 4.88 13.80
CA LEU A 109 -2.11 4.67 15.24
C LEU A 109 -0.95 3.73 15.56
N SER A 110 -0.81 2.62 14.82
CA SER A 110 0.30 1.69 15.04
C SER A 110 1.66 2.32 14.71
N THR A 111 1.78 3.08 13.62
CA THR A 111 3.04 3.75 13.28
C THR A 111 3.46 4.76 14.34
N ALA A 112 2.54 5.57 14.86
CA ALA A 112 2.83 6.51 15.94
C ALA A 112 3.13 5.80 17.27
N ALA A 113 2.43 4.70 17.57
CA ALA A 113 2.58 3.95 18.80
C ALA A 113 3.93 3.22 18.93
N ILE A 114 4.62 2.92 17.81
CA ILE A 114 5.97 2.31 17.82
C ILE A 114 6.94 3.13 18.67
N VAL A 115 6.83 4.46 18.59
CA VAL A 115 7.75 5.38 19.28
C VAL A 115 7.15 6.04 20.52
N TYR A 116 5.82 6.00 20.65
CA TYR A 116 5.12 6.63 21.78
C TYR A 116 5.21 5.81 23.06
N PHE A 117 5.14 4.47 22.99
CA PHE A 117 5.16 3.59 24.13
C PHE A 117 6.54 2.95 24.30
N ASP A 118 7.06 2.96 25.54
CA ASP A 118 8.37 2.36 25.86
C ASP A 118 8.32 0.84 26.13
N SER A 119 7.15 0.27 26.27
CA SER A 119 6.92 -1.13 26.58
C SER A 119 7.18 -2.05 25.39
N LEU A 120 8.05 -3.06 25.52
CA LEU A 120 8.31 -4.05 24.47
C LEU A 120 7.07 -4.85 24.04
N PRO A 121 6.19 -5.34 24.94
CA PRO A 121 4.96 -6.00 24.54
C PRO A 121 4.06 -5.12 23.67
N ILE A 122 3.95 -3.82 23.99
CA ILE A 122 3.15 -2.88 23.18
C ILE A 122 3.82 -2.68 21.82
N LEU A 123 5.14 -2.57 21.75
CA LEU A 123 5.88 -2.48 20.50
C LEU A 123 5.60 -3.70 19.59
N TYR A 124 5.62 -4.92 20.14
CA TYR A 124 5.30 -6.12 19.35
C TYR A 124 3.87 -6.09 18.83
N MET A 125 2.91 -5.71 19.67
CA MET A 125 1.50 -5.57 19.27
C MET A 125 1.33 -4.53 18.17
N THR A 126 1.99 -3.37 18.27
CA THR A 126 1.89 -2.31 17.26
C THR A 126 2.50 -2.73 15.93
N LEU A 127 3.62 -3.48 15.93
CA LEU A 127 4.21 -4.02 14.71
C LEU A 127 3.34 -5.07 14.04
N ILE A 128 2.70 -5.95 14.83
CA ILE A 128 1.74 -6.94 14.34
C ILE A 128 0.53 -6.22 13.72
N VAL A 129 -0.06 -5.24 14.43
CA VAL A 129 -1.18 -4.45 13.91
C VAL A 129 -0.78 -3.73 12.61
N TYR A 130 0.40 -3.09 12.59
CA TYR A 130 0.90 -2.46 11.38
C TYR A 130 1.10 -3.47 10.24
N GLY A 131 1.60 -4.67 10.52
CA GLY A 131 1.70 -5.74 9.52
C GLY A 131 0.33 -6.07 8.92
N ILE A 132 -0.68 -6.28 9.77
CA ILE A 132 -2.04 -6.66 9.35
C ILE A 132 -2.69 -5.58 8.46
N VAL A 133 -2.54 -4.29 8.79
CA VAL A 133 -3.25 -3.18 8.10
C VAL A 133 -2.36 -2.29 7.24
N GLY A 134 -1.03 -2.50 7.26
CA GLY A 134 -0.05 -1.66 6.58
C GLY A 134 0.00 -1.86 5.06
N LYS A 135 1.06 -1.34 4.46
CA LYS A 135 1.25 -1.27 2.99
C LYS A 135 1.00 -2.59 2.25
N ILE A 136 1.47 -3.72 2.81
CA ILE A 136 1.35 -5.02 2.13
C ILE A 136 -0.12 -5.42 2.00
N SER A 137 -0.94 -5.16 3.02
CA SER A 137 -2.38 -5.45 3.02
C SER A 137 -3.21 -4.39 2.28
N VAL A 138 -2.77 -3.13 2.29
CA VAL A 138 -3.40 -2.02 1.54
C VAL A 138 -3.20 -2.18 0.03
N ASN A 139 -2.05 -2.70 -0.41
CA ASN A 139 -1.67 -2.74 -1.82
C ASN A 139 -2.66 -3.48 -2.74
N PRO A 140 -3.13 -4.71 -2.44
CA PRO A 140 -4.10 -5.40 -3.29
C PRO A 140 -5.41 -4.62 -3.43
N VAL A 141 -5.87 -3.98 -2.36
CA VAL A 141 -7.09 -3.16 -2.39
C VAL A 141 -6.89 -1.92 -3.29
N LEU A 142 -5.72 -1.26 -3.23
CA LEU A 142 -5.38 -0.13 -4.10
C LEU A 142 -5.21 -0.54 -5.57
N ILE A 143 -4.61 -1.70 -5.83
CA ILE A 143 -4.52 -2.26 -7.19
C ILE A 143 -5.93 -2.40 -7.79
N ALA A 144 -6.90 -2.86 -7.00
CA ALA A 144 -8.29 -2.94 -7.45
C ALA A 144 -8.92 -1.55 -7.68
N VAL A 145 -8.57 -0.51 -6.88
CA VAL A 145 -8.97 0.88 -7.15
C VAL A 145 -8.43 1.35 -8.50
N VAL A 146 -7.14 1.12 -8.76
CA VAL A 146 -6.51 1.49 -10.05
C VAL A 146 -7.17 0.75 -11.21
N ALA A 147 -7.39 -0.57 -11.07
CA ALA A 147 -8.03 -1.39 -12.11
C ALA A 147 -9.45 -0.91 -12.46
N ASN A 148 -10.20 -0.48 -11.45
CA ASN A 148 -11.58 -0.01 -11.63
C ASN A 148 -11.67 1.38 -12.26
N ASN A 149 -10.62 2.19 -12.15
CA ASN A 149 -10.62 3.60 -12.58
C ASN A 149 -9.74 3.87 -13.81
N ALA A 150 -8.87 2.94 -14.18
CA ALA A 150 -8.03 3.08 -15.37
C ALA A 150 -8.79 2.63 -16.63
N PRO A 151 -8.63 3.33 -17.76
CA PRO A 151 -9.17 2.88 -19.04
C PRO A 151 -8.57 1.51 -19.42
N LYS A 152 -9.40 0.62 -19.95
CA LYS A 152 -8.96 -0.76 -20.30
C LYS A 152 -7.75 -0.81 -21.23
N GLN A 153 -7.65 0.15 -22.17
CA GLN A 153 -6.57 0.26 -23.14
C GLN A 153 -5.23 0.73 -22.52
N SER A 154 -5.28 1.42 -21.36
CA SER A 154 -4.11 1.99 -20.67
C SER A 154 -3.86 1.40 -19.29
N LEU A 155 -4.47 0.26 -18.99
CA LEU A 155 -4.39 -0.38 -17.67
C LEU A 155 -2.93 -0.69 -17.27
N SER A 156 -2.14 -1.25 -18.18
CA SER A 156 -0.72 -1.53 -17.93
C SER A 156 0.09 -0.27 -17.64
N THR A 157 -0.20 0.82 -18.38
CA THR A 157 0.47 2.11 -18.17
C THR A 157 0.07 2.75 -16.84
N ALA A 158 -1.21 2.62 -16.45
CA ALA A 158 -1.70 3.07 -15.15
C ALA A 158 -1.01 2.33 -13.99
N PHE A 159 -0.85 1.02 -14.10
CA PHE A 159 -0.07 0.24 -13.13
C PHE A 159 1.41 0.60 -13.12
N GLY A 160 2.00 0.85 -14.29
CA GLY A 160 3.39 1.33 -14.39
C GLY A 160 3.57 2.64 -13.65
N PHE A 161 2.67 3.61 -13.86
CA PHE A 161 2.70 4.89 -13.17
C PHE A 161 2.43 4.76 -11.66
N TYR A 162 1.47 3.93 -11.26
CA TYR A 162 1.21 3.60 -9.88
C TYR A 162 2.46 3.06 -9.16
N ASN A 163 3.15 2.09 -9.78
CA ASN A 163 4.39 1.55 -9.24
C ASN A 163 5.50 2.59 -9.20
N PHE A 164 5.66 3.39 -10.26
CA PHE A 164 6.66 4.47 -10.31
C PHE A 164 6.48 5.44 -9.13
N VAL A 165 5.26 5.95 -8.93
CA VAL A 165 4.97 6.86 -7.81
C VAL A 165 5.21 6.18 -6.45
N GLY A 166 4.81 4.92 -6.31
CA GLY A 166 5.09 4.15 -5.10
C GLY A 166 6.60 4.01 -4.83
N MET A 167 7.40 3.70 -5.85
CA MET A 167 8.86 3.56 -5.71
C MET A 167 9.55 4.87 -5.32
N LEU A 168 9.03 6.03 -5.71
CA LEU A 168 9.52 7.31 -5.18
C LEU A 168 9.38 7.36 -3.65
N GLY A 169 8.28 6.86 -3.10
CA GLY A 169 8.10 6.76 -1.65
C GLY A 169 9.17 5.89 -0.99
N SER A 170 9.55 4.76 -1.60
CA SER A 170 10.59 3.87 -1.05
C SER A 170 11.99 4.49 -1.05
N ILE A 171 12.31 5.30 -2.06
CA ILE A 171 13.59 5.99 -2.17
C ILE A 171 13.65 7.17 -1.19
N LEU A 172 12.58 7.95 -1.09
CA LEU A 172 12.54 9.13 -0.25
C LEU A 172 12.42 8.79 1.25
N ALA A 173 11.84 7.66 1.61
CA ALA A 173 11.63 7.28 3.01
C ALA A 173 12.94 7.21 3.81
N PRO A 174 13.97 6.43 3.44
CA PRO A 174 15.21 6.38 4.20
C PRO A 174 15.96 7.73 4.19
N TYR A 175 15.96 8.43 3.05
CA TYR A 175 16.66 9.71 2.89
C TYR A 175 16.06 10.82 3.78
N ILE A 176 14.74 11.04 3.67
CA ILE A 176 14.06 12.09 4.44
C ILE A 176 14.08 11.77 5.94
N THR A 177 13.89 10.50 6.32
CA THR A 177 13.96 10.09 7.71
C THR A 177 15.36 10.30 8.28
N GLY A 178 16.42 9.96 7.55
CA GLY A 178 17.79 10.23 7.97
C GLY A 178 18.05 11.73 8.15
N TRP A 179 17.68 12.54 7.17
CA TRP A 179 17.81 13.99 7.26
C TRP A 179 17.04 14.59 8.44
N LEU A 180 15.81 14.14 8.69
CA LEU A 180 15.01 14.57 9.85
C LEU A 180 15.67 14.17 11.17
N THR A 181 16.23 12.96 11.25
CA THR A 181 16.96 12.46 12.41
C THR A 181 18.20 13.30 12.69
N ASP A 182 18.99 13.60 11.67
CA ASP A 182 20.21 14.45 11.79
C ASP A 182 19.86 15.88 12.21
N ALA A 183 18.78 16.44 11.65
CA ALA A 183 18.35 17.81 11.95
C ALA A 183 17.73 17.97 13.35
N THR A 184 17.10 16.93 13.89
CA THR A 184 16.36 17.00 15.16
C THR A 184 17.04 16.27 16.32
N GLY A 185 18.04 15.44 16.04
CA GLY A 185 18.68 14.56 17.02
C GLY A 185 17.78 13.40 17.49
N SER A 186 16.62 13.19 16.87
CA SER A 186 15.64 12.19 17.31
C SER A 186 15.05 11.42 16.13
N MET A 187 15.17 10.10 16.17
CA MET A 187 14.57 9.22 15.17
C MET A 187 13.04 9.16 15.26
N ASN A 188 12.45 9.47 16.41
CA ASN A 188 11.00 9.46 16.61
C ASN A 188 10.27 10.35 15.61
N ILE A 189 10.92 11.44 15.16
CA ILE A 189 10.33 12.37 14.19
C ILE A 189 10.04 11.69 12.84
N GLY A 190 10.87 10.74 12.41
CA GLY A 190 10.65 9.97 11.19
C GLY A 190 9.38 9.13 11.26
N PHE A 191 9.10 8.49 12.41
CA PHE A 191 7.88 7.71 12.62
C PHE A 191 6.64 8.61 12.66
N TYR A 192 6.70 9.77 13.32
CA TYR A 192 5.60 10.72 13.32
C TYR A 192 5.37 11.32 11.94
N PHE A 193 6.42 11.59 11.17
CA PHE A 193 6.30 12.06 9.80
C PHE A 193 5.64 11.01 8.90
N ALA A 194 6.01 9.73 9.03
CA ALA A 194 5.35 8.64 8.32
C ALA A 194 3.88 8.52 8.72
N ALA A 195 3.55 8.65 10.01
CA ALA A 195 2.16 8.67 10.46
C ALA A 195 1.37 9.86 9.86
N ALA A 196 1.98 11.05 9.77
CA ALA A 196 1.37 12.22 9.13
C ALA A 196 1.11 12.00 7.63
N LEU A 197 2.02 11.33 6.91
CA LEU A 197 1.77 10.94 5.52
C LEU A 197 0.60 9.94 5.39
N LEU A 198 0.45 9.02 6.34
CA LEU A 198 -0.70 8.11 6.36
C LEU A 198 -2.02 8.86 6.65
N VAL A 199 -2.00 9.98 7.39
CA VAL A 199 -3.17 10.87 7.52
C VAL A 199 -3.53 11.48 6.16
N ILE A 200 -2.55 11.91 5.38
CA ILE A 200 -2.79 12.37 4.00
C ILE A 200 -3.40 11.24 3.14
N ALA A 201 -2.92 10.01 3.27
CA ALA A 201 -3.51 8.85 2.60
C ALA A 201 -4.96 8.60 3.05
N LEU A 202 -5.27 8.78 4.32
CA LEU A 202 -6.64 8.65 4.85
C LEU A 202 -7.57 9.72 4.25
N ILE A 203 -7.13 10.98 4.19
CA ILE A 203 -7.87 12.07 3.56
C ILE A 203 -8.08 11.77 2.07
N ALA A 204 -7.03 11.35 1.37
CA ALA A 204 -7.13 10.97 -0.04
C ALA A 204 -8.14 9.82 -0.24
N THR A 205 -8.15 8.82 0.64
CA THR A 205 -9.12 7.72 0.61
C THR A 205 -10.54 8.21 0.81
N TYR A 206 -10.76 9.14 1.73
CA TYR A 206 -12.09 9.73 1.94
C TYR A 206 -12.62 10.44 0.68
N LEU A 207 -11.73 11.04 -0.11
CA LEU A 207 -12.05 11.75 -1.35
C LEU A 207 -12.26 10.83 -2.57
N ILE A 208 -11.96 9.53 -2.49
CA ILE A 208 -12.25 8.56 -3.57
C ILE A 208 -13.75 8.49 -3.78
N ASP A 209 -14.16 8.55 -5.03
CA ASP A 209 -15.54 8.39 -5.47
C ASP A 209 -15.76 6.99 -6.07
N GLU A 210 -16.63 6.22 -5.44
CA GLU A 210 -17.04 4.87 -5.87
C GLU A 210 -18.50 4.84 -6.38
N SER A 211 -19.11 5.98 -6.62
CA SER A 211 -20.51 6.06 -7.04
C SER A 211 -20.80 5.35 -8.37
N ASN A 212 -19.79 5.26 -9.24
CA ASN A 212 -19.91 4.66 -10.58
C ASN A 212 -19.59 3.15 -10.61
N LEU A 213 -19.26 2.52 -9.47
CA LEU A 213 -19.02 1.08 -9.43
C LEU A 213 -20.36 0.32 -9.45
N PRO A 214 -20.50 -0.73 -10.31
CA PRO A 214 -21.68 -1.57 -10.30
C PRO A 214 -21.84 -2.23 -8.92
N SER A 215 -23.04 -2.20 -8.36
CA SER A 215 -23.35 -2.93 -7.12
C SER A 215 -23.12 -4.44 -7.33
N VAL A 216 -22.65 -5.13 -6.28
CA VAL A 216 -22.37 -6.58 -6.28
C VAL A 216 -23.55 -7.38 -6.83
N ASP A 217 -24.80 -6.95 -6.55
CA ASP A 217 -26.03 -7.59 -7.04
C ASP A 217 -26.20 -7.55 -8.56
N LYS A 218 -25.61 -6.57 -9.26
CA LYS A 218 -25.64 -6.51 -10.72
C LYS A 218 -24.57 -7.35 -11.39
N ALA A 219 -23.44 -7.57 -10.71
CA ALA A 219 -22.37 -8.42 -11.22
C ALA A 219 -22.74 -9.92 -11.13
N ALA A 220 -23.46 -10.31 -10.07
CA ALA A 220 -23.93 -11.70 -9.88
C ALA A 220 -25.04 -12.15 -10.83
N LYS A 221 -25.78 -11.22 -11.45
CA LYS A 221 -26.87 -11.53 -12.40
C LYS A 221 -26.41 -11.70 -13.87
N ASN A 222 -25.13 -11.42 -14.16
CA ASN A 222 -24.57 -11.51 -15.51
C ASN A 222 -23.64 -12.73 -15.72
N HIS A 223 -23.61 -13.65 -14.77
CA HIS A 223 -23.00 -14.98 -14.85
C HIS A 223 -24.05 -16.04 -14.61
#